data_b183feff575efe4a4b0fef5d06d3cebb
#
_entry.id   b183feff575efe4a4b0fef5d06d3cebb
#
_cell.length_a   1.000
_cell.length_b   1.000
_cell.length_c   1.000
_cell.angle_alpha   90.00
_cell.angle_beta   90.00
_cell.angle_gamma   90.00
#
_symmetry.space_group_name_H-M   'P 1'
#
loop_
_entity.id
_entity.type
_entity.pdbx_description
1 polymer ?
#
loop_
_entity_poly.entity_id
_entity_poly.type
_entity_poly.pdbx_seq_one_letter_code
_entity_poly.pdbx_strand_id
1 'polypeptide(L)'
;MAIYRGARIRAGEVSAISTLQAINQAQFTFAQLCGNQRYAPTLASLAAPMPTTGQAFLSPDLGVDPVTKGGYQFTMAGTAVTDTGLTCTGGTPVESYQVTADPVQAGISGRRFFATNTDRVVYEDPDKTFAPEMPERGAPSHGAEMVN
;
A
#
# COMPACT_ATOMS: atom_id res chain seq x y z
N MET A 1 -21.63 -10.45 -20.66
CA MET A 1 -21.64 -9.00 -20.81
C MET A 1 -20.25 -8.45 -20.80
N ALA A 2 -19.59 -8.48 -21.96
CA ALA A 2 -18.19 -8.11 -22.08
C ALA A 2 -17.92 -6.64 -21.72
N ILE A 3 -18.82 -5.72 -22.08
CA ILE A 3 -18.65 -4.28 -21.82
C ILE A 3 -18.70 -4.00 -20.32
N TYR A 4 -19.64 -4.60 -19.59
CA TYR A 4 -19.77 -4.42 -18.16
C TYR A 4 -18.54 -4.96 -17.42
N ARG A 5 -18.06 -6.13 -17.81
CA ARG A 5 -16.89 -6.74 -17.20
C ARG A 5 -15.64 -5.87 -17.40
N GLY A 6 -15.44 -5.34 -18.61
CA GLY A 6 -14.33 -4.45 -18.91
C GLY A 6 -14.35 -3.17 -18.08
N ALA A 7 -15.53 -2.58 -17.91
CA ALA A 7 -15.68 -1.37 -17.10
C ALA A 7 -15.38 -1.66 -15.62
N ARG A 8 -15.83 -2.81 -15.11
CA ARG A 8 -15.59 -3.24 -13.74
C ARG A 8 -14.10 -3.48 -13.47
N ILE A 9 -13.41 -4.13 -14.41
CA ILE A 9 -11.98 -4.37 -14.33
C ILE A 9 -11.22 -3.05 -14.25
N ARG A 10 -11.53 -2.11 -15.15
CA ARG A 10 -10.87 -0.80 -15.17
C ARG A 10 -11.13 -0.02 -13.89
N ALA A 11 -12.36 -0.03 -13.39
CA ALA A 11 -12.70 0.65 -12.14
C ALA A 11 -11.93 0.08 -10.95
N GLY A 12 -11.78 -1.25 -10.87
CA GLY A 12 -11.00 -1.91 -9.84
C GLY A 12 -9.52 -1.54 -9.91
N GLU A 13 -8.96 -1.50 -11.11
CA GLU A 13 -7.56 -1.13 -11.30
C GLU A 13 -7.30 0.32 -10.94
N VAL A 14 -8.17 1.25 -11.33
CA VAL A 14 -8.04 2.66 -10.97
C VAL A 14 -8.13 2.83 -9.45
N SER A 15 -9.06 2.14 -8.82
CA SER A 15 -9.21 2.15 -7.37
C SER A 15 -7.95 1.63 -6.67
N ALA A 16 -7.34 0.55 -7.19
CA ALA A 16 -6.12 -0.01 -6.62
C ALA A 16 -4.96 0.98 -6.70
N ILE A 17 -4.79 1.64 -7.83
CA ILE A 17 -3.75 2.66 -8.02
C ILE A 17 -3.96 3.81 -7.03
N SER A 18 -5.18 4.31 -6.92
CA SER A 18 -5.51 5.39 -5.99
C SER A 18 -5.24 5.00 -4.54
N THR A 19 -5.54 3.75 -4.18
CA THR A 19 -5.29 3.24 -2.83
C THR A 19 -3.80 3.18 -2.52
N LEU A 20 -2.98 2.68 -3.47
CA LEU A 20 -1.53 2.67 -3.30
C LEU A 20 -0.96 4.08 -3.14
N GLN A 21 -1.46 5.03 -3.92
CA GLN A 21 -1.04 6.42 -3.81
C GLN A 21 -1.44 7.02 -2.45
N ALA A 22 -2.62 6.68 -1.94
CA ALA A 22 -3.07 7.11 -0.61
C ALA A 22 -2.19 6.53 0.49
N ILE A 23 -1.79 5.26 0.37
CA ILE A 23 -0.88 4.62 1.33
C ILE A 23 0.48 5.31 1.32
N ASN A 24 1.02 5.61 0.13
CA ASN A 24 2.30 6.31 0.01
C ASN A 24 2.24 7.70 0.66
N GLN A 25 1.16 8.45 0.42
CA GLN A 25 1.00 9.76 1.02
C GLN A 25 0.86 9.66 2.54
N ALA A 26 0.10 8.67 3.02
CA ALA A 26 -0.05 8.43 4.45
C ALA A 26 1.30 8.10 5.11
N GLN A 27 2.11 7.27 4.48
CA GLN A 27 3.43 6.92 5.00
C GLN A 27 4.38 8.13 5.03
N PHE A 28 4.32 8.95 3.98
CA PHE A 28 5.15 10.16 3.93
C PHE A 28 4.81 11.10 5.10
N THR A 29 3.54 11.34 5.34
CA THR A 29 3.07 12.21 6.43
C THR A 29 3.33 11.57 7.80
N PHE A 30 3.12 10.25 7.90
CA PHE A 30 3.39 9.50 9.15
C PHE A 30 4.84 9.64 9.58
N ALA A 31 5.77 9.53 8.64
CA ALA A 31 7.20 9.65 8.96
C ALA A 31 7.54 11.01 9.56
N GLN A 32 6.85 12.05 9.11
CA GLN A 32 7.09 13.42 9.58
C GLN A 32 6.47 13.68 10.94
N LEU A 33 5.27 13.17 11.20
CA LEU A 33 4.47 13.56 12.36
C LEU A 33 4.39 12.53 13.48
N CYS A 34 4.68 11.27 13.18
CA CYS A 34 4.41 10.17 14.11
C CYS A 34 5.56 9.16 14.21
N GLY A 35 6.33 8.99 13.15
CA GLY A 35 7.34 7.95 13.05
C GLY A 35 8.77 8.41 13.29
N ASN A 36 8.99 9.68 13.54
CA ASN A 36 10.33 10.24 13.70
C ASN A 36 11.26 9.84 12.57
N GLN A 37 10.84 10.12 11.32
CA GLN A 37 11.53 9.80 10.08
C GLN A 37 11.51 8.31 9.72
N ARG A 38 10.68 7.53 10.41
CA ARG A 38 10.44 6.12 10.11
C ARG A 38 8.97 5.94 9.71
N TYR A 39 8.66 4.81 9.14
CA TYR A 39 7.34 4.53 8.58
C TYR A 39 6.52 3.62 9.47
N ALA A 40 5.20 3.60 9.23
CA ALA A 40 4.29 2.74 9.96
C ALA A 40 4.50 1.28 9.55
N PRO A 41 4.48 0.35 10.52
CA PRO A 41 4.71 -1.07 10.22
C PRO A 41 3.51 -1.76 9.58
N THR A 42 2.30 -1.23 9.75
CA THR A 42 1.07 -1.87 9.27
C THR A 42 0.08 -0.84 8.75
N LEU A 43 -0.89 -1.31 7.96
CA LEU A 43 -2.00 -0.46 7.53
C LEU A 43 -2.83 -0.01 8.74
N ALA A 44 -2.99 -0.89 9.73
CA ALA A 44 -3.69 -0.54 10.97
C ALA A 44 -3.01 0.63 11.67
N SER A 45 -1.68 0.70 11.69
CA SER A 45 -0.94 1.82 12.27
C SER A 45 -1.22 3.13 11.55
N LEU A 46 -1.34 3.10 10.23
CA LEU A 46 -1.67 4.30 9.44
C LEU A 46 -3.09 4.78 9.69
N ALA A 47 -4.01 3.87 9.95
CA ALA A 47 -5.41 4.19 10.21
C ALA A 47 -5.69 4.50 11.68
N ALA A 48 -4.74 4.27 12.57
CA ALA A 48 -4.89 4.57 13.99
C ALA A 48 -4.81 6.08 14.22
N PRO A 49 -5.70 6.67 15.06
CA PRO A 49 -5.64 8.10 15.34
C PRO A 49 -4.41 8.45 16.17
N MET A 50 -3.79 9.59 15.85
CA MET A 50 -2.70 10.12 16.66
C MET A 50 -3.23 10.51 18.06
N PRO A 51 -2.48 10.20 19.13
CA PRO A 51 -2.91 10.58 20.49
C PRO A 51 -3.10 12.08 20.68
N THR A 52 -2.34 12.91 19.97
CA THR A 52 -2.37 14.37 20.16
C THR A 52 -3.48 15.06 19.38
N THR A 53 -3.85 14.56 18.20
CA THR A 53 -4.81 15.23 17.31
C THR A 53 -6.09 14.44 17.11
N GLY A 54 -6.08 13.15 17.37
CA GLY A 54 -7.20 12.26 17.07
C GLY A 54 -7.38 11.96 15.59
N GLN A 55 -6.47 12.41 14.74
CA GLN A 55 -6.57 12.20 13.30
C GLN A 55 -5.68 11.03 12.85
N ALA A 56 -6.19 10.27 11.90
CA ALA A 56 -5.46 9.18 11.27
C ALA A 56 -4.88 9.63 9.93
N PHE A 57 -3.85 8.91 9.48
CA PHE A 57 -3.19 9.19 8.19
C PHE A 57 -3.88 8.50 7.03
N LEU A 58 -4.62 7.44 7.31
CA LEU A 58 -5.29 6.62 6.31
C LEU A 58 -6.73 6.40 6.73
N SER A 59 -7.62 6.25 5.76
CA SER A 59 -9.03 6.00 6.02
C SER A 59 -9.21 4.71 6.84
N PRO A 60 -10.13 4.69 7.83
CA PRO A 60 -10.31 3.52 8.69
C PRO A 60 -10.65 2.23 7.95
N ASP A 61 -11.31 2.32 6.80
CA ASP A 61 -11.66 1.14 6.00
C ASP A 61 -10.43 0.45 5.39
N LEU A 62 -9.28 1.09 5.41
CA LEU A 62 -8.03 0.52 4.94
C LEU A 62 -7.13 0.02 6.08
N GLY A 63 -7.58 0.12 7.32
CA GLY A 63 -6.77 -0.17 8.50
C GLY A 63 -6.77 -1.62 8.95
N VAL A 64 -6.79 -2.57 8.03
CA VAL A 64 -6.76 -4.01 8.31
C VAL A 64 -5.61 -4.62 7.49
N ASP A 65 -4.89 -5.56 8.06
CA ASP A 65 -3.72 -6.19 7.43
C ASP A 65 -3.93 -7.70 7.23
N PRO A 66 -4.10 -8.18 5.99
CA PRO A 66 -4.28 -7.44 4.74
C PRO A 66 -5.70 -6.89 4.59
N VAL A 67 -5.88 -5.94 3.68
CA VAL A 67 -7.18 -5.35 3.43
C VAL A 67 -7.62 -5.62 2.00
N THR A 68 -8.92 -5.85 1.82
CA THR A 68 -9.55 -5.99 0.51
C THR A 68 -10.44 -4.79 0.25
N LYS A 69 -10.22 -4.12 -0.87
CA LYS A 69 -11.02 -2.96 -1.28
C LYS A 69 -11.08 -2.88 -2.79
N GLY A 70 -12.27 -2.65 -3.33
CA GLY A 70 -12.45 -2.47 -4.77
C GLY A 70 -12.06 -3.67 -5.61
N GLY A 71 -12.11 -4.87 -5.05
CA GLY A 71 -11.73 -6.11 -5.74
C GLY A 71 -10.24 -6.42 -5.71
N TYR A 72 -9.45 -5.65 -4.96
CA TYR A 72 -8.01 -5.88 -4.76
C TYR A 72 -7.68 -6.13 -3.30
N GLN A 73 -6.71 -7.00 -3.08
CA GLN A 73 -6.16 -7.23 -1.74
C GLN A 73 -4.80 -6.53 -1.63
N PHE A 74 -4.65 -5.75 -0.56
CA PHE A 74 -3.45 -4.98 -0.29
C PHE A 74 -2.71 -5.59 0.89
N THR A 75 -1.42 -5.83 0.72
CA THR A 75 -0.55 -6.40 1.74
C THR A 75 0.68 -5.51 1.89
N MET A 76 0.96 -5.07 3.12
CA MET A 76 2.10 -4.20 3.42
C MET A 76 3.06 -4.90 4.37
N ALA A 77 4.35 -4.74 4.13
CA ALA A 77 5.40 -5.23 5.00
C ALA A 77 6.59 -4.28 4.97
N GLY A 78 7.44 -4.37 5.98
CA GLY A 78 8.62 -3.51 6.07
C GLY A 78 9.67 -4.11 6.98
N THR A 79 10.82 -3.43 7.06
CA THR A 79 11.94 -3.85 7.90
C THR A 79 11.92 -3.07 9.20
N ALA A 80 11.70 -3.78 10.31
CA ALA A 80 11.56 -3.17 11.62
C ALA A 80 12.87 -2.52 12.10
N VAL A 81 12.72 -1.39 12.79
CA VAL A 81 13.82 -0.69 13.48
C VAL A 81 13.48 -0.72 14.98
N THR A 82 14.29 -1.40 15.74
CA THR A 82 14.00 -1.65 17.16
C THR A 82 14.77 -0.75 18.13
N ASP A 83 15.73 0.04 17.64
CA ASP A 83 16.61 0.85 18.48
C ASP A 83 16.20 2.33 18.56
N THR A 84 15.12 2.74 17.91
CA THR A 84 14.69 4.14 17.85
C THR A 84 13.42 4.41 18.66
N GLY A 85 12.90 3.43 19.39
CA GLY A 85 11.65 3.57 20.14
C GLY A 85 10.42 3.32 19.28
N LEU A 86 9.26 3.50 19.88
CA LEU A 86 7.96 3.25 19.23
C LEU A 86 7.47 4.49 18.49
N THR A 87 6.57 4.28 17.53
CA THR A 87 5.87 5.38 16.85
C THR A 87 4.87 6.03 17.81
N CYS A 88 4.29 7.15 17.41
CA CYS A 88 3.31 7.86 18.25
C CYS A 88 2.04 7.03 18.48
N THR A 89 1.75 6.04 17.63
CA THR A 89 0.61 5.12 17.81
C THR A 89 1.01 3.81 18.48
N GLY A 90 2.27 3.69 18.93
CA GLY A 90 2.72 2.58 19.77
C GLY A 90 3.33 1.39 19.04
N GLY A 91 3.44 1.44 17.72
CA GLY A 91 4.03 0.35 16.95
C GLY A 91 5.54 0.48 16.80
N THR A 92 6.20 -0.64 16.45
CA THR A 92 7.61 -0.64 16.10
C THR A 92 7.76 -0.07 14.68
N PRO A 93 8.51 1.03 14.49
CA PRO A 93 8.63 1.63 13.16
C PRO A 93 9.41 0.76 12.19
N VAL A 94 9.22 1.00 10.90
CA VAL A 94 10.00 0.35 9.85
C VAL A 94 10.82 1.41 9.10
N GLU A 95 12.02 1.02 8.65
CA GLU A 95 12.89 1.94 7.92
C GLU A 95 12.52 2.04 6.45
N SER A 96 11.85 1.02 5.93
CA SER A 96 11.38 0.95 4.55
C SER A 96 10.19 0.00 4.50
N TYR A 97 9.38 0.13 3.45
CA TYR A 97 8.17 -0.68 3.30
C TYR A 97 7.92 -1.04 1.83
N GLN A 98 7.09 -2.05 1.63
CA GLN A 98 6.54 -2.37 0.33
C GLN A 98 5.06 -2.72 0.48
N VAL A 99 4.29 -2.50 -0.58
CA VAL A 99 2.86 -2.80 -0.63
C VAL A 99 2.58 -3.48 -1.95
N THR A 100 1.86 -4.61 -1.91
CA THR A 100 1.39 -5.29 -3.12
C THR A 100 -0.12 -5.20 -3.19
N ALA A 101 -0.65 -5.10 -4.40
CA ALA A 101 -2.08 -5.05 -4.68
C ALA A 101 -2.40 -6.09 -5.75
N ASP A 102 -3.08 -7.14 -5.34
CA ASP A 102 -3.44 -8.25 -6.22
C ASP A 102 -4.95 -8.30 -6.40
N PRO A 103 -5.45 -8.53 -7.63
CA PRO A 103 -6.89 -8.71 -7.81
C PRO A 103 -7.34 -9.96 -7.07
N VAL A 104 -8.46 -9.86 -6.35
CA VAL A 104 -9.03 -11.00 -5.62
C VAL A 104 -9.38 -12.13 -6.58
N GLN A 105 -9.87 -11.77 -7.77
CA GLN A 105 -10.13 -12.72 -8.85
C GLN A 105 -9.57 -12.14 -10.14
N ALA A 106 -8.40 -12.65 -10.53
CA ALA A 106 -7.73 -12.18 -11.74
C ALA A 106 -8.64 -12.37 -12.97
N GLY A 107 -8.75 -11.30 -13.78
CA GLY A 107 -9.61 -11.28 -14.96
C GLY A 107 -11.06 -10.93 -14.67
N ILE A 108 -11.44 -10.75 -13.40
CA ILE A 108 -12.80 -10.39 -12.99
C ILE A 108 -12.78 -9.06 -12.20
N SER A 109 -12.01 -8.97 -11.13
CA SER A 109 -11.91 -7.73 -10.34
C SER A 109 -10.76 -6.85 -10.80
N GLY A 110 -9.86 -7.38 -11.63
CA GLY A 110 -8.75 -6.67 -12.23
C GLY A 110 -7.91 -7.63 -13.04
N ARG A 111 -7.06 -7.11 -13.92
CA ARG A 111 -6.12 -7.93 -14.69
C ARG A 111 -4.69 -7.69 -14.26
N ARG A 112 -4.35 -6.43 -14.01
CA ARG A 112 -2.99 -6.05 -13.64
C ARG A 112 -2.76 -6.24 -12.16
N PHE A 113 -1.52 -6.59 -11.83
CA PHE A 113 -1.01 -6.58 -10.47
C PHE A 113 -0.26 -5.27 -10.26
N PHE A 114 -0.33 -4.72 -9.06
CA PHE A 114 0.32 -3.45 -8.74
C PHE A 114 1.15 -3.58 -7.48
N ALA A 115 2.15 -2.70 -7.35
CA ALA A 115 2.94 -2.61 -6.14
C ALA A 115 3.56 -1.23 -6.01
N THR A 116 3.97 -0.90 -4.81
CA THR A 116 4.72 0.30 -4.52
C THR A 116 5.65 0.05 -3.34
N ASN A 117 6.53 1.00 -3.05
CA ASN A 117 7.44 0.89 -1.92
C ASN A 117 7.84 2.28 -1.42
N THR A 118 8.88 2.32 -0.61
CA THR A 118 9.38 3.54 0.03
C THR A 118 9.69 4.66 -0.97
N ASP A 119 10.06 4.32 -2.20
CA ASP A 119 10.34 5.32 -3.23
C ASP A 119 9.09 5.97 -3.79
N ARG A 120 7.90 5.45 -3.44
CA ARG A 120 6.59 6.01 -3.81
C ARG A 120 6.30 5.99 -5.31
N VAL A 121 6.90 5.06 -6.01
CA VAL A 121 6.62 4.78 -7.41
C VAL A 121 5.68 3.59 -7.48
N VAL A 122 4.63 3.67 -8.30
CA VAL A 122 3.70 2.57 -8.50
C VAL A 122 4.13 1.79 -9.73
N TYR A 123 4.21 0.47 -9.57
CA TYR A 123 4.59 -0.46 -10.64
C TYR A 123 3.40 -1.32 -11.01
N GLU A 124 3.35 -1.78 -12.25
CA GLU A 124 2.31 -2.65 -12.77
C GLU A 124 2.90 -3.84 -13.52
N ASP A 125 2.18 -4.95 -13.50
CA ASP A 125 2.49 -6.13 -14.32
C ASP A 125 1.17 -6.78 -14.72
N PRO A 126 0.92 -7.02 -16.03
CA PRO A 126 -0.35 -7.60 -16.46
C PRO A 126 -0.46 -9.09 -16.19
N ASP A 127 0.63 -9.78 -15.88
CA ASP A 127 0.67 -11.23 -15.85
C ASP A 127 1.11 -11.83 -14.54
N LYS A 128 1.86 -11.10 -13.70
CA LYS A 128 2.53 -11.68 -12.55
C LYS A 128 2.45 -10.79 -11.32
N THR A 129 2.09 -11.40 -10.19
CA THR A 129 2.09 -10.67 -8.91
C THR A 129 3.50 -10.27 -8.49
N PHE A 130 3.60 -9.16 -7.79
CA PHE A 130 4.85 -8.72 -7.16
C PHE A 130 5.09 -9.40 -5.82
N ALA A 131 4.05 -9.99 -5.21
CA ALA A 131 4.19 -10.69 -3.95
C ALA A 131 4.87 -12.05 -4.15
N PRO A 132 5.69 -12.52 -3.22
CA PRO A 132 6.11 -11.85 -1.99
C PRO A 132 7.42 -11.07 -2.10
N GLU A 133 7.97 -10.93 -3.29
CA GLU A 133 9.34 -10.44 -3.49
C GLU A 133 9.45 -8.98 -3.94
N MET A 134 8.42 -8.15 -3.65
CA MET A 134 8.53 -6.73 -3.96
C MET A 134 9.62 -6.10 -3.09
N PRO A 135 10.64 -5.45 -3.70
CA PRO A 135 11.66 -4.79 -2.89
C PRO A 135 11.09 -3.59 -2.15
N GLU A 136 11.66 -3.28 -0.99
CA GLU A 136 11.24 -2.13 -0.20
C GLU A 136 11.79 -0.81 -0.74
N ARG A 137 12.83 -0.88 -1.57
CA ARG A 137 13.40 0.26 -2.29
C ARG A 137 13.83 -0.19 -3.67
N GLY A 138 13.77 0.73 -4.63
CA GLY A 138 14.17 0.45 -6.00
C GLY A 138 13.13 -0.29 -6.80
N ALA A 139 13.45 -0.54 -8.06
CA ALA A 139 12.54 -1.17 -8.99
C ALA A 139 12.47 -2.69 -8.76
N PRO A 140 11.28 -3.29 -8.96
CA PRO A 140 11.15 -4.75 -8.91
C PRO A 140 11.83 -5.41 -10.11
N SER A 141 11.96 -6.75 -10.04
CA SER A 141 12.61 -7.53 -11.08
C SER A 141 11.76 -7.70 -12.35
N HIS A 142 10.46 -7.37 -12.28
CA HIS A 142 9.56 -7.47 -13.43
C HIS A 142 8.53 -6.35 -13.35
N GLY A 143 7.74 -6.21 -14.41
CA GLY A 143 6.74 -5.16 -14.49
C GLY A 143 7.33 -3.85 -14.97
N ALA A 144 6.51 -2.81 -14.95
CA ALA A 144 6.87 -1.49 -15.45
C ALA A 144 6.39 -0.40 -14.49
N GLU A 145 7.15 0.68 -14.43
CA GLU A 145 6.75 1.87 -13.70
C GLU A 145 5.55 2.51 -14.39
N MET A 146 4.56 2.90 -13.61
CA MET A 146 3.42 3.63 -14.14
C MET A 146 3.78 5.08 -14.39
N VAL A 147 3.48 5.56 -15.60
CA VAL A 147 3.68 6.95 -15.97
C VAL A 147 2.35 7.68 -15.83
N ASN A 148 2.31 8.72 -15.02
CA ASN A 148 1.13 9.55 -14.83
C ASN A 148 1.11 10.71 -15.80
#